data_9904ad4a5b3ad0c0714b94dc34f90afe
#
_entry.id   9904ad4a5b3ad0c0714b94dc34f90afe
#
_cell.length_a   1.000
_cell.length_b   1.000
_cell.length_c   1.000
_cell.angle_alpha   90.00
_cell.angle_beta   90.00
_cell.angle_gamma   90.00
#
_symmetry.space_group_name_H-M   'P 1'
#
loop_
_entity.id
_entity.type
_entity.pdbx_description
1 polymer ?
#
loop_
_entity_poly.entity_id
_entity_poly.type
_entity_poly.pdbx_seq_one_letter_code
_entity_poly.pdbx_strand_id
1 'polypeptide(L)'
;NNPKIRLNDGSRIIGNKLKRKGKIDIISKGVYTPCNSRIKIGNFICPTWQLEGEKILHDNQNLFLYQKHSKMRVLNTPVFYIPYIVTPSPLRKERKSGFLTPSLALNFFDTKTSQSTSFPYYFNIATDKELLFTPIINYGGGVDSSQRFVFDYNQIISGGNIKTDFTFDSNF
;
A
#
# COMPACT_ATOMS: atom_id res chain seq x y z
N ASN A 1 -4.49 27.23 -3.96
CA ASN A 1 -3.83 26.19 -4.81
C ASN A 1 -3.58 24.96 -3.97
N ASN A 2 -4.20 23.86 -4.33
CA ASN A 2 -3.96 22.58 -3.68
C ASN A 2 -2.55 22.08 -4.06
N PRO A 3 -1.63 21.88 -3.12
CA PRO A 3 -0.30 21.39 -3.42
C PRO A 3 -0.37 19.97 -4.00
N LYS A 4 0.40 19.75 -5.09
CA LYS A 4 0.51 18.45 -5.76
C LYS A 4 1.97 18.04 -5.81
N ILE A 5 2.28 16.89 -5.27
CA ILE A 5 3.61 16.27 -5.35
C ILE A 5 3.49 15.05 -6.26
N ARG A 6 4.30 14.99 -7.31
CA ARG A 6 4.46 13.81 -8.15
C ARG A 6 5.75 13.12 -7.75
N LEU A 7 5.68 11.83 -7.50
CA LEU A 7 6.83 11.01 -7.16
C LEU A 7 7.40 10.35 -8.42
N ASN A 8 8.65 9.86 -8.32
CA ASN A 8 9.37 9.31 -9.49
C ASN A 8 8.73 8.04 -10.07
N ASP A 9 8.01 7.28 -9.26
CA ASP A 9 7.24 6.09 -9.65
C ASP A 9 5.91 6.42 -10.33
N GLY A 10 5.62 7.72 -10.53
CA GLY A 10 4.36 8.21 -11.10
C GLY A 10 3.24 8.38 -10.09
N SER A 11 3.42 7.95 -8.84
CA SER A 11 2.45 8.17 -7.77
C SER A 11 2.29 9.66 -7.45
N ARG A 12 1.18 10.01 -6.82
CA ARG A 12 0.81 11.41 -6.56
C ARG A 12 0.35 11.57 -5.12
N ILE A 13 0.78 12.68 -4.52
CA ILE A 13 0.24 13.17 -3.26
C ILE A 13 -0.41 14.53 -3.54
N ILE A 14 -1.67 14.66 -3.18
CA ILE A 14 -2.43 15.90 -3.29
C ILE A 14 -2.91 16.26 -1.89
N GLY A 15 -2.84 17.52 -1.50
CA GLY A 15 -3.33 17.96 -0.20
C GLY A 15 -3.96 19.34 -0.25
N ASN A 16 -4.67 19.71 0.81
CA ASN A 16 -5.25 21.04 0.93
C ASN A 16 -4.20 22.09 1.34
N LYS A 17 -3.25 21.69 2.17
CA LYS A 17 -2.22 22.58 2.70
C LYS A 17 -0.90 21.83 2.86
N LEU A 18 0.17 22.43 2.37
CA LEU A 18 1.54 21.97 2.55
C LEU A 18 2.28 22.94 3.46
N LYS A 19 2.87 22.43 4.53
CA LYS A 19 3.83 23.17 5.37
C LYS A 19 5.15 22.42 5.40
N ARG A 20 6.24 23.13 5.18
CA ARG A 20 7.59 22.58 5.37
C ARG A 20 8.15 23.05 6.70
N LYS A 21 8.62 22.12 7.51
CA LYS A 21 9.32 22.38 8.77
C LYS A 21 10.65 21.64 8.76
N GLY A 22 11.72 22.36 8.42
CA GLY A 22 13.03 21.74 8.21
C GLY A 22 12.99 20.70 7.08
N LYS A 23 13.31 19.45 7.39
CA LYS A 23 13.31 18.33 6.44
C LYS A 23 11.99 17.54 6.39
N ILE A 24 10.96 18.03 7.05
CA ILE A 24 9.65 17.38 7.12
C ILE A 24 8.62 18.20 6.34
N ASP A 25 7.97 17.58 5.37
CA ASP A 25 6.81 18.12 4.68
C ASP A 25 5.53 17.61 5.35
N ILE A 26 4.67 18.54 5.76
CA ILE A 26 3.40 18.24 6.42
C ILE A 26 2.27 18.58 5.45
N ILE A 27 1.53 17.57 5.05
CA ILE A 27 0.40 17.69 4.14
C ILE A 27 -0.87 17.42 4.93
N SER A 28 -1.76 18.38 4.99
CA SER A 28 -3.07 18.26 5.64
C SER A 28 -4.12 17.82 4.63
N LYS A 29 -4.97 16.88 5.03
CA LYS A 29 -5.99 16.24 4.17
C LYS A 29 -5.36 15.76 2.87
N GLY A 30 -4.33 14.92 3.02
CA GLY A 30 -3.57 14.40 1.90
C GLY A 30 -4.23 13.18 1.28
N VAL A 31 -4.16 13.09 -0.03
CA VAL A 31 -4.56 11.92 -0.81
C VAL A 31 -3.35 11.38 -1.52
N TYR A 32 -3.00 10.14 -1.24
CA TYR A 32 -1.96 9.40 -1.95
C TYR A 32 -2.61 8.40 -2.91
N THR A 33 -2.12 8.35 -4.13
CA THR A 33 -2.50 7.31 -5.10
C THR A 33 -1.30 6.95 -6.00
N PRO A 34 -1.01 5.66 -6.21
CA PRO A 34 0.02 5.20 -7.15
C PRO A 34 -0.49 5.24 -8.59
N CYS A 35 -1.77 5.54 -8.80
CA CYS A 35 -2.39 5.48 -10.11
C CYS A 35 -1.82 6.56 -11.05
N ASN A 36 -1.07 6.14 -12.04
CA ASN A 36 -0.47 7.02 -13.05
C ASN A 36 -1.40 7.27 -14.26
N SER A 37 -2.35 6.39 -14.51
CA SER A 37 -3.27 6.46 -15.64
C SER A 37 -4.66 6.88 -15.20
N ARG A 38 -5.36 7.60 -16.07
CA ARG A 38 -6.79 7.88 -15.94
C ARG A 38 -7.55 6.72 -16.59
N ILE A 39 -7.83 5.69 -15.83
CA ILE A 39 -8.73 4.63 -16.29
C ILE A 39 -10.16 5.13 -16.08
N LYS A 40 -10.97 5.16 -17.11
CA LYS A 40 -12.41 5.35 -17.02
C LYS A 40 -13.08 3.99 -16.85
N ILE A 41 -13.77 3.78 -15.74
CA ILE A 41 -14.66 2.64 -15.54
C ILE A 41 -16.07 3.21 -15.42
N GLY A 42 -16.83 3.17 -16.51
CA GLY A 42 -18.10 3.87 -16.60
C GLY A 42 -17.92 5.38 -16.42
N ASN A 43 -18.61 5.96 -15.44
CA ASN A 43 -18.51 7.39 -15.11
C ASN A 43 -17.36 7.71 -14.13
N PHE A 44 -16.61 6.72 -13.67
CA PHE A 44 -15.51 6.92 -12.73
C PHE A 44 -14.20 7.17 -13.46
N ILE A 45 -13.52 8.23 -13.04
CA ILE A 45 -12.17 8.57 -13.49
C ILE A 45 -11.21 8.15 -12.38
N CYS A 46 -10.17 7.38 -12.72
CA CYS A 46 -9.11 6.99 -11.79
C CYS A 46 -8.74 8.11 -10.78
N PRO A 47 -8.49 7.77 -9.52
CA PRO A 47 -7.78 6.55 -9.13
C PRO A 47 -8.72 5.37 -8.82
N THR A 48 -8.32 4.17 -9.23
CA THR A 48 -9.02 2.93 -8.83
C THR A 48 -8.97 2.74 -7.33
N TRP A 49 -7.87 3.13 -6.69
CA TRP A 49 -7.77 3.24 -5.26
C TRP A 49 -6.93 4.44 -4.82
N GLN A 50 -7.20 4.93 -3.63
CA GLN A 50 -6.50 6.03 -3.00
C GLN A 50 -6.46 5.85 -1.48
N LEU A 51 -5.41 6.39 -0.87
CA LEU A 51 -5.26 6.47 0.57
C LEU A 51 -5.41 7.93 0.99
N GLU A 52 -6.48 8.24 1.71
CA GLU A 52 -6.75 9.56 2.24
C GLU A 52 -6.26 9.63 3.68
N GLY A 53 -5.34 10.53 3.99
CA GLY A 53 -4.87 10.78 5.34
C GLY A 53 -5.29 12.16 5.84
N GLU A 54 -5.74 12.26 7.07
CA GLU A 54 -5.98 13.57 7.69
C GLU A 54 -4.68 14.37 7.74
N LYS A 55 -3.57 13.68 8.02
CA LYS A 55 -2.24 14.26 8.05
C LYS A 55 -1.23 13.28 7.48
N ILE A 56 -0.49 13.72 6.47
CA ILE A 56 0.64 13.01 5.88
C ILE A 56 1.91 13.78 6.23
N LEU A 57 2.88 13.10 6.84
CA LEU A 57 4.20 13.63 7.11
C LEU A 57 5.19 12.92 6.19
N HIS A 58 5.88 13.65 5.35
CA HIS A 58 6.98 13.13 4.55
C HIS A 58 8.30 13.56 5.19
N ASP A 59 9.01 12.60 5.75
CA ASP A 59 10.36 12.81 6.27
C ASP A 59 11.35 12.66 5.11
N ASN A 60 11.87 13.80 4.65
CA ASN A 60 12.82 13.85 3.54
C ASN A 60 14.24 13.41 3.94
N GLN A 61 14.52 13.27 5.24
CA GLN A 61 15.81 12.77 5.73
C GLN A 61 15.81 11.25 5.83
N ASN A 62 14.83 10.69 6.53
CA ASN A 62 14.72 9.25 6.74
C ASN A 62 13.95 8.55 5.61
N LEU A 63 13.36 9.31 4.69
CA LEU A 63 12.59 8.85 3.54
C LEU A 63 11.45 7.90 3.94
N PHE A 64 10.61 8.36 4.88
CA PHE A 64 9.37 7.72 5.30
C PHE A 64 8.18 8.64 5.12
N LEU A 65 7.04 8.02 4.85
CA LEU A 65 5.72 8.65 4.86
C LEU A 65 4.96 8.14 6.08
N TYR A 66 4.61 9.05 6.97
CA TYR A 66 3.78 8.78 8.14
C TYR A 66 2.38 9.31 7.86
N GLN A 67 1.38 8.46 7.99
CA GLN A 67 -0.01 8.85 7.75
C GLN A 67 -0.86 8.57 8.98
N LYS A 68 -1.68 9.53 9.36
CA LYS A 68 -2.61 9.44 10.49
C LYS A 68 -4.05 9.51 9.98
N HIS A 69 -4.91 8.69 10.61
CA HIS A 69 -6.35 8.61 10.29
C HIS A 69 -6.59 8.45 8.79
N SER A 70 -5.98 7.41 8.23
CA SER A 70 -6.06 7.14 6.80
C SER A 70 -7.26 6.28 6.47
N LYS A 71 -7.94 6.61 5.37
CA LYS A 71 -9.02 5.82 4.78
C LYS A 71 -8.60 5.36 3.41
N MET A 72 -8.62 4.07 3.18
CA MET A 72 -8.47 3.52 1.85
C MET A 72 -9.80 3.59 1.13
N ARG A 73 -9.82 4.19 -0.06
CA ARG A 73 -10.97 4.20 -0.95
C ARG A 73 -10.68 3.42 -2.20
N VAL A 74 -11.66 2.68 -2.64
CA VAL A 74 -11.67 1.97 -3.92
C VAL A 74 -12.87 2.46 -4.71
N LEU A 75 -12.65 2.92 -5.94
CA LEU A 75 -13.68 3.54 -6.77
C LEU A 75 -14.51 4.58 -5.99
N ASN A 76 -13.83 5.39 -5.19
CA ASN A 76 -14.39 6.42 -4.30
C ASN A 76 -15.19 5.90 -3.09
N THR A 77 -15.34 4.58 -2.92
CA THR A 77 -16.00 3.97 -1.75
C THR A 77 -14.96 3.71 -0.65
N PRO A 78 -15.18 4.16 0.60
CA PRO A 78 -14.29 3.84 1.70
C PRO A 78 -14.42 2.36 2.08
N VAL A 79 -13.31 1.62 1.99
CA VAL A 79 -13.29 0.16 2.24
C VAL A 79 -12.52 -0.20 3.50
N PHE A 80 -11.56 0.66 3.89
CA PHE A 80 -10.71 0.35 5.03
C PHE A 80 -10.25 1.62 5.75
N TYR A 81 -10.11 1.54 7.08
CA TYR A 81 -9.58 2.61 7.93
C TYR A 81 -8.32 2.16 8.64
N ILE A 82 -7.27 2.98 8.56
CA ILE A 82 -5.97 2.74 9.20
C ILE A 82 -5.68 3.93 10.12
N PRO A 83 -5.66 3.75 11.45
CA PRO A 83 -5.40 4.85 12.37
C PRO A 83 -4.00 5.45 12.22
N TYR A 84 -3.01 4.60 11.92
CA TYR A 84 -1.63 5.02 11.69
C TYR A 84 -0.90 4.04 10.79
N ILE A 85 -0.24 4.53 9.76
CA ILE A 85 0.58 3.74 8.85
C ILE A 85 1.89 4.45 8.54
N VAL A 86 2.97 3.69 8.47
CA VAL A 86 4.28 4.16 8.03
C VAL A 86 4.67 3.37 6.78
N THR A 87 4.96 4.08 5.71
CA THR A 87 5.42 3.49 4.45
C THR A 87 6.77 4.09 4.05
N PRO A 88 7.68 3.31 3.45
CA PRO A 88 8.86 3.87 2.83
C PRO A 88 8.47 4.89 1.75
N SER A 89 9.19 6.00 1.69
CA SER A 89 9.01 6.94 0.60
C SER A 89 9.46 6.32 -0.73
N PRO A 90 8.72 6.50 -1.84
CA PRO A 90 9.16 6.08 -3.17
C PRO A 90 10.47 6.69 -3.64
N LEU A 91 10.93 7.76 -2.98
CA LEU A 91 12.25 8.39 -3.26
C LEU A 91 13.41 7.60 -2.69
N ARG A 92 13.15 6.60 -1.86
CA ARG A 92 14.17 5.80 -1.20
C ARG A 92 14.78 4.79 -2.16
N LYS A 93 16.12 4.78 -2.22
CA LYS A 93 16.89 3.80 -3.00
C LYS A 93 17.32 2.58 -2.17
N GLU A 94 17.45 2.74 -0.85
CA GLU A 94 17.87 1.68 0.05
C GLU A 94 16.68 0.83 0.51
N ARG A 95 16.89 -0.48 0.65
CA ARG A 95 15.91 -1.39 1.23
C ARG A 95 15.74 -1.09 2.72
N LYS A 96 14.51 -0.92 3.17
CA LYS A 96 14.15 -0.83 4.59
C LYS A 96 12.81 -1.48 4.83
N SER A 97 12.66 -2.03 6.02
CA SER A 97 11.41 -2.62 6.49
C SER A 97 10.27 -1.60 6.48
N GLY A 98 9.08 -2.03 6.11
CA GLY A 98 7.88 -1.20 6.13
C GLY A 98 6.73 -1.80 5.33
N PHE A 99 5.55 -1.19 5.49
CA PHE A 99 4.39 -1.54 4.68
C PHE A 99 4.62 -1.17 3.21
N LEU A 100 4.33 -2.13 2.35
CA LEU A 100 4.26 -1.89 0.92
C LEU A 100 2.85 -1.44 0.54
N THR A 101 2.68 -1.12 -0.72
CA THR A 101 1.38 -0.71 -1.27
C THR A 101 0.36 -1.82 -1.11
N PRO A 102 -0.76 -1.59 -0.41
CA PRO A 102 -1.86 -2.53 -0.38
C PRO A 102 -2.39 -2.81 -1.77
N SER A 103 -2.83 -4.03 -2.04
CA SER A 103 -3.50 -4.37 -3.29
C SER A 103 -4.95 -4.78 -3.06
N LEU A 104 -5.77 -4.51 -4.04
CA LEU A 104 -7.16 -4.95 -4.11
C LEU A 104 -7.38 -5.65 -5.44
N ALA A 105 -7.83 -6.89 -5.39
CA ALA A 105 -8.28 -7.63 -6.55
C ALA A 105 -9.80 -7.84 -6.46
N LEU A 106 -10.50 -7.51 -7.54
CA LEU A 106 -11.92 -7.75 -7.71
C LEU A 106 -12.08 -8.78 -8.82
N ASN A 107 -12.66 -9.92 -8.49
CA ASN A 107 -12.98 -10.97 -9.45
C ASN A 107 -14.48 -10.96 -9.73
N PHE A 108 -14.83 -10.73 -10.97
CA PHE A 108 -16.22 -10.72 -11.44
C PHE A 108 -16.43 -11.97 -12.29
N PHE A 109 -16.57 -13.11 -11.65
CA PHE A 109 -16.90 -14.35 -12.35
C PHE A 109 -18.32 -14.79 -11.98
N ASP A 110 -19.13 -14.91 -13.01
CA ASP A 110 -20.39 -15.63 -13.02
C ASP A 110 -21.28 -15.44 -11.77
N THR A 111 -22.07 -14.39 -11.74
CA THR A 111 -23.05 -14.03 -10.69
C THR A 111 -22.52 -13.84 -9.26
N LYS A 112 -21.27 -14.18 -8.97
CA LYS A 112 -20.65 -14.06 -7.65
C LYS A 112 -19.41 -13.16 -7.73
N THR A 113 -19.46 -12.01 -7.06
CA THR A 113 -18.31 -11.11 -6.95
C THR A 113 -17.47 -11.50 -5.74
N SER A 114 -16.20 -11.84 -5.95
CA SER A 114 -15.25 -12.01 -4.87
C SER A 114 -14.24 -10.87 -4.84
N GLN A 115 -13.87 -10.47 -3.64
CA GLN A 115 -12.90 -9.41 -3.38
C GLN A 115 -11.75 -9.95 -2.55
N SER A 116 -10.53 -9.63 -2.95
CA SER A 116 -9.32 -9.96 -2.21
C SER A 116 -8.53 -8.68 -1.92
N THR A 117 -8.15 -8.49 -0.66
CA THR A 117 -7.35 -7.34 -0.22
C THR A 117 -6.09 -7.82 0.46
N SER A 118 -4.93 -7.31 0.08
CA SER A 118 -3.66 -7.66 0.71
C SER A 118 -2.93 -6.44 1.28
N PHE A 119 -2.19 -6.67 2.38
CA PHE A 119 -1.44 -5.64 3.12
C PHE A 119 0.01 -6.11 3.33
N PRO A 120 0.85 -6.13 2.29
CA PRO A 120 2.19 -6.66 2.40
C PRO A 120 3.08 -5.80 3.30
N TYR A 121 3.86 -6.47 4.15
CA TYR A 121 4.91 -5.87 4.97
C TYR A 121 6.26 -6.49 4.62
N TYR A 122 7.20 -5.65 4.23
CA TYR A 122 8.55 -6.04 3.89
C TYR A 122 9.47 -5.92 5.11
N PHE A 123 10.18 -7.00 5.43
CA PHE A 123 11.22 -7.05 6.45
C PHE A 123 12.59 -7.10 5.77
N ASN A 124 13.36 -6.04 5.92
CA ASN A 124 14.79 -6.03 5.59
C ASN A 124 15.58 -6.57 6.78
N ILE A 125 15.83 -7.89 6.80
CA ILE A 125 16.47 -8.57 7.96
C ILE A 125 17.97 -8.27 7.95
N ALA A 126 18.61 -8.41 6.79
CA ALA A 126 20.02 -8.11 6.58
C ALA A 126 20.27 -7.73 5.10
N THR A 127 21.48 -7.42 4.74
CA THR A 127 21.87 -7.09 3.36
C THR A 127 21.62 -8.25 2.38
N ASP A 128 21.69 -9.48 2.89
CA ASP A 128 21.55 -10.74 2.18
C ASP A 128 20.23 -11.48 2.47
N LYS A 129 19.37 -10.95 3.37
CA LYS A 129 18.16 -11.63 3.84
C LYS A 129 16.97 -10.69 3.87
N GLU A 130 15.85 -11.17 3.37
CA GLU A 130 14.57 -10.45 3.37
C GLU A 130 13.40 -11.39 3.60
N LEU A 131 12.32 -10.86 4.13
CA LEU A 131 11.06 -11.55 4.30
C LEU A 131 9.93 -10.62 3.88
N LEU A 132 9.06 -11.08 3.02
CA LEU A 132 7.80 -10.43 2.69
C LEU A 132 6.67 -11.20 3.39
N PHE A 133 5.94 -10.52 4.24
CA PHE A 133 4.72 -11.03 4.87
C PHE A 133 3.51 -10.39 4.22
N THR A 134 2.62 -11.19 3.66
CA THR A 134 1.44 -10.72 2.94
C THR A 134 0.17 -11.34 3.53
N PRO A 135 -0.49 -10.67 4.48
CA PRO A 135 -1.86 -11.03 4.86
C PRO A 135 -2.83 -10.67 3.74
N ILE A 136 -3.69 -11.61 3.40
CA ILE A 136 -4.71 -11.50 2.36
C ILE A 136 -6.06 -11.84 2.99
N ILE A 137 -7.04 -10.97 2.77
CA ILE A 137 -8.40 -11.17 3.25
C ILE A 137 -9.32 -11.27 2.05
N ASN A 138 -10.05 -12.37 1.95
CA ASN A 138 -10.98 -12.64 0.87
C ASN A 138 -12.41 -12.52 1.36
N TYR A 139 -13.26 -11.86 0.57
CA TYR A 139 -14.68 -11.68 0.87
C TYR A 139 -15.54 -12.00 -0.36
N GLY A 140 -16.74 -12.49 -0.13
CA GLY A 140 -17.75 -12.69 -1.18
C GLY A 140 -17.57 -13.98 -1.97
N GLY A 141 -18.24 -14.09 -3.10
CA GLY A 141 -18.23 -15.30 -3.93
C GLY A 141 -19.12 -16.42 -3.41
N GLY A 142 -19.93 -16.18 -2.36
CA GLY A 142 -20.81 -17.20 -1.74
C GLY A 142 -20.04 -18.23 -0.91
N VAL A 143 -18.81 -17.92 -0.54
CA VAL A 143 -17.97 -18.65 0.42
C VAL A 143 -17.79 -17.77 1.64
N ASP A 144 -17.64 -18.36 2.81
CA ASP A 144 -17.30 -17.63 4.02
C ASP A 144 -15.99 -16.87 3.83
N SER A 145 -15.82 -15.77 4.55
CA SER A 145 -14.60 -14.97 4.49
C SER A 145 -13.40 -15.84 4.86
N SER A 146 -12.34 -15.80 4.06
CA SER A 146 -11.11 -16.53 4.34
C SER A 146 -9.93 -15.59 4.51
N GLN A 147 -8.99 -16.01 5.34
CA GLN A 147 -7.72 -15.29 5.53
C GLN A 147 -6.59 -16.19 5.05
N ARG A 148 -5.68 -15.57 4.30
CA ARG A 148 -4.47 -16.23 3.84
C ARG A 148 -3.27 -15.41 4.30
N PHE A 149 -2.26 -16.08 4.84
CA PHE A 149 -1.00 -15.48 5.24
C PHE A 149 0.12 -16.08 4.40
N VAL A 150 0.78 -15.23 3.62
CA VAL A 150 1.90 -15.64 2.76
C VAL A 150 3.19 -15.06 3.32
N PHE A 151 4.22 -15.90 3.44
CA PHE A 151 5.56 -15.55 3.88
C PHE A 151 6.54 -15.95 2.78
N ASP A 152 7.18 -14.97 2.14
CA ASP A 152 8.19 -15.15 1.11
C ASP A 152 9.55 -14.78 1.70
N TYR A 153 10.37 -15.78 2.02
CA TYR A 153 11.73 -15.60 2.50
C TYR A 153 12.74 -15.74 1.38
N ASN A 154 13.67 -14.80 1.31
CA ASN A 154 14.74 -14.80 0.32
C ASN A 154 16.09 -14.54 1.00
N GLN A 155 17.10 -15.40 0.73
CA GLN A 155 18.45 -15.25 1.23
C GLN A 155 19.48 -15.48 0.12
N ILE A 156 20.42 -14.55 -0.03
CA ILE A 156 21.56 -14.67 -0.92
C ILE A 156 22.69 -15.34 -0.15
N ILE A 157 23.26 -16.39 -0.72
CA ILE A 157 24.44 -17.11 -0.18
C ILE A 157 25.57 -17.10 -1.21
N SER A 158 26.78 -17.45 -0.79
CA SER A 158 27.98 -17.46 -1.66
C SER A 158 27.94 -18.51 -2.77
N GLY A 159 26.97 -18.65 -3.52
CA GLY A 159 26.83 -19.65 -4.59
C GLY A 159 25.42 -19.75 -5.11
N GLY A 160 24.52 -18.95 -4.59
CA GLY A 160 23.13 -19.02 -5.03
C GLY A 160 22.17 -18.18 -4.21
N ASN A 161 20.91 -18.52 -4.34
CA ASN A 161 19.80 -17.86 -3.66
C ASN A 161 18.85 -18.94 -3.11
N ILE A 162 18.52 -18.81 -1.82
CA ILE A 162 17.50 -19.65 -1.17
C ILE A 162 16.21 -18.86 -1.15
N LYS A 163 15.15 -19.44 -1.75
CA LYS A 163 13.79 -18.92 -1.67
C LYS A 163 12.91 -19.95 -0.99
N THR A 164 12.13 -19.49 -0.02
CA THR A 164 11.18 -20.32 0.70
C THR A 164 9.86 -19.58 0.81
N ASP A 165 8.80 -20.19 0.32
CA ASP A 165 7.44 -19.67 0.39
C ASP A 165 6.64 -20.55 1.36
N PHE A 166 5.96 -19.91 2.28
CA PHE A 166 5.08 -20.57 3.24
C PHE A 166 3.72 -19.88 3.21
N THR A 167 2.67 -20.66 3.04
CA THR A 167 1.29 -20.16 3.02
C THR A 167 0.45 -20.87 4.07
N PHE A 168 -0.30 -20.08 4.82
CA PHE A 168 -1.28 -20.55 5.80
C PHE A 168 -2.66 -19.99 5.44
N ASP A 169 -3.63 -20.89 5.27
CA ASP A 169 -5.03 -20.55 4.99
C ASP A 169 -5.89 -20.83 6.23
N SER A 170 -6.72 -19.87 6.60
CA SER A 170 -7.74 -20.02 7.65
C SER A 170 -9.11 -19.71 7.06
N ASN A 171 -10.01 -20.65 7.14
CA ASN A 171 -11.41 -20.47 6.80
C ASN A 171 -12.21 -20.25 8.09
N PHE A 172 -13.13 -19.29 8.08
CA PHE A 172 -14.06 -19.02 9.18
C PHE A 172 -15.47 -19.29 8.73
#